data_83318c22a396f4794e6956d7172e5058
#
_entry.id   83318c22a396f4794e6956d7172e5058
#
_cell.length_a   1.000
_cell.length_b   1.000
_cell.length_c   1.000
_cell.angle_alpha   90.00
_cell.angle_beta   90.00
_cell.angle_gamma   90.00
#
_symmetry.space_group_name_H-M   'P 1'
#
loop_
_entity.id
_entity.type
_entity.pdbx_description
1 polymer ?
#
loop_
_entity_poly.entity_id
_entity_poly.type
_entity_poly.pdbx_seq_one_letter_code
_entity_poly.pdbx_strand_id
1 'polypeptide(L)'
;MSAVSATPVRRPDTSGASWRLSDRVGLGLAWLLGLLFCAIAAAIVVYFLIEGIRYLRPNLLITNPAAASSESQTGGFLDPLLGTLIIGTMSMAIAVPVGVGIAVWLSEFGRPTGLARVAESAVEMMAGEPSVVLALFGLTLFTLPALGFLSQSTHGVVLGQSFFAAAGLLSLVGLPLVVASTREGLQAIPSHVREASYAVGKTKIATTRRVLLPAARPSILTGTMLGLGRVISDTAIVLLLLGGTLTFQGANSTPLLGLLRGTGDTLTGYIYYNAPTGDGNQPAKAYAAAFVLMVIVLLLNAAVDLIGRRDSRDRVVR
;
A
#
# COMPACT_ATOMS: atom_id res chain seq x y z
N MET A 1 2.01 -52.49 -41.68
CA MET A 1 1.01 -51.56 -41.13
C MET A 1 0.34 -52.27 -39.95
N SER A 2 0.87 -52.11 -38.75
CA SER A 2 0.31 -52.67 -37.52
C SER A 2 -0.47 -51.55 -36.81
N ALA A 3 -1.79 -51.76 -36.69
CA ALA A 3 -2.71 -50.89 -35.98
C ALA A 3 -2.35 -50.89 -34.50
N VAL A 4 -1.88 -49.74 -33.99
CA VAL A 4 -1.73 -49.50 -32.56
C VAL A 4 -3.14 -49.31 -32.00
N SER A 5 -3.63 -50.30 -31.25
CA SER A 5 -4.88 -50.23 -30.52
C SER A 5 -4.71 -49.25 -29.35
N ALA A 6 -5.33 -48.06 -29.46
CA ALA A 6 -5.41 -47.10 -28.35
C ALA A 6 -6.26 -47.72 -27.24
N THR A 7 -5.63 -48.09 -26.12
CA THR A 7 -6.33 -48.45 -24.89
C THR A 7 -7.14 -47.24 -24.41
N PRO A 8 -8.47 -47.40 -24.16
CA PRO A 8 -9.26 -46.29 -23.67
C PRO A 8 -8.77 -45.88 -22.27
N VAL A 9 -8.40 -44.61 -22.13
CA VAL A 9 -8.09 -43.99 -20.80
C VAL A 9 -9.33 -44.13 -19.96
N ARG A 10 -9.29 -45.03 -19.00
CA ARG A 10 -10.36 -45.22 -17.99
C ARG A 10 -10.45 -43.90 -17.21
N ARG A 11 -11.53 -43.14 -17.40
CA ARG A 11 -11.84 -42.00 -16.51
C ARG A 11 -11.99 -42.55 -15.11
N PRO A 12 -11.37 -41.97 -14.10
CA PRO A 12 -11.60 -42.39 -12.71
C PRO A 12 -13.08 -42.20 -12.40
N ASP A 13 -13.75 -43.29 -11.95
CA ASP A 13 -15.12 -43.29 -11.52
C ASP A 13 -15.23 -42.31 -10.32
N THR A 14 -15.80 -41.16 -10.52
CA THR A 14 -16.06 -40.14 -9.49
C THR A 14 -17.38 -40.44 -8.71
N SER A 15 -18.01 -41.57 -9.00
CA SER A 15 -19.22 -42.03 -8.28
C SER A 15 -18.81 -42.81 -7.05
N GLY A 16 -18.81 -42.16 -5.88
CA GLY A 16 -18.83 -42.82 -4.59
C GLY A 16 -17.57 -42.84 -3.74
N ALA A 17 -16.66 -41.89 -3.90
CA ALA A 17 -15.63 -41.64 -2.89
C ALA A 17 -16.33 -41.15 -1.61
N SER A 18 -16.71 -42.09 -0.74
CA SER A 18 -17.14 -41.77 0.62
C SER A 18 -15.96 -41.07 1.30
N TRP A 19 -16.08 -39.77 1.51
CA TRP A 19 -15.08 -38.99 2.23
C TRP A 19 -14.78 -39.67 3.56
N ARG A 20 -13.52 -39.99 3.79
CA ARG A 20 -13.07 -40.56 5.06
C ARG A 20 -13.50 -39.62 6.20
N LEU A 21 -13.78 -40.17 7.37
CA LEU A 21 -14.17 -39.41 8.57
C LEU A 21 -13.15 -38.27 8.83
N SER A 22 -11.85 -38.53 8.63
CA SER A 22 -10.78 -37.55 8.71
C SER A 22 -11.00 -36.35 7.79
N ASP A 23 -11.46 -36.57 6.54
CA ASP A 23 -11.65 -35.50 5.56
C ASP A 23 -12.88 -34.65 5.91
N ARG A 24 -13.95 -35.28 6.44
CA ARG A 24 -15.12 -34.55 6.93
C ARG A 24 -14.81 -33.72 8.16
N VAL A 25 -14.05 -34.29 9.11
CA VAL A 25 -13.59 -33.56 10.31
C VAL A 25 -12.63 -32.43 9.89
N GLY A 26 -11.68 -32.68 8.99
CA GLY A 26 -10.78 -31.65 8.45
C GLY A 26 -11.53 -30.52 7.77
N LEU A 27 -12.52 -30.84 6.93
CA LEU A 27 -13.36 -29.82 6.29
C LEU A 27 -14.16 -29.02 7.32
N GLY A 28 -14.77 -29.71 8.30
CA GLY A 28 -15.52 -29.05 9.38
C GLY A 28 -14.66 -28.08 10.19
N LEU A 29 -13.43 -28.50 10.57
CA LEU A 29 -12.47 -27.66 11.26
C LEU A 29 -12.02 -26.47 10.40
N ALA A 30 -11.77 -26.68 9.11
CA ALA A 30 -11.40 -25.60 8.20
C ALA A 30 -12.51 -24.55 8.09
N TRP A 31 -13.75 -24.96 7.95
CA TRP A 31 -14.91 -24.06 7.96
C TRP A 31 -15.07 -23.32 9.29
N LEU A 32 -14.94 -24.02 10.41
CA LEU A 32 -15.05 -23.42 11.75
C LEU A 32 -13.97 -22.37 11.97
N LEU A 33 -12.69 -22.67 11.64
CA LEU A 33 -11.59 -21.73 11.76
C LEU A 33 -11.76 -20.53 10.82
N GLY A 34 -12.21 -20.76 9.58
CA GLY A 34 -12.48 -19.68 8.62
C GLY A 34 -13.61 -18.76 9.10
N LEU A 35 -14.73 -19.33 9.59
CA LEU A 35 -15.83 -18.54 10.13
C LEU A 35 -15.42 -17.78 11.41
N LEU A 36 -14.66 -18.42 12.30
CA LEU A 36 -14.15 -17.78 13.51
C LEU A 36 -13.25 -16.59 13.16
N PHE A 37 -12.33 -16.76 12.21
CA PHE A 37 -11.47 -15.67 11.73
C PHE A 37 -12.29 -14.52 11.15
N CYS A 38 -13.25 -14.81 10.28
CA CYS A 38 -14.14 -13.81 9.71
C CYS A 38 -14.98 -13.10 10.80
N ALA A 39 -15.46 -13.83 11.80
CA ALA A 39 -16.24 -13.26 12.90
C ALA A 39 -15.39 -12.31 13.75
N ILE A 40 -14.15 -12.68 14.07
CA ILE A 40 -13.23 -11.83 14.82
C ILE A 40 -12.89 -10.56 14.01
N ALA A 41 -12.55 -10.70 12.73
CA ALA A 41 -12.28 -9.58 11.86
C ALA A 41 -13.48 -8.62 11.74
N ALA A 42 -14.68 -9.18 11.54
CA ALA A 42 -15.91 -8.41 11.50
C ALA A 42 -16.20 -7.71 12.84
N ALA A 43 -15.99 -8.38 13.97
CA ALA A 43 -16.20 -7.81 15.30
C ALA A 43 -15.28 -6.59 15.55
N ILE A 44 -14.00 -6.68 15.15
CA ILE A 44 -13.06 -5.58 15.25
C ILE A 44 -13.53 -4.39 14.41
N VAL A 45 -13.87 -4.63 13.14
CA VAL A 45 -14.34 -3.55 12.24
C VAL A 45 -15.63 -2.90 12.78
N VAL A 46 -16.59 -3.72 13.23
CA VAL A 46 -17.87 -3.22 13.80
C VAL A 46 -17.62 -2.42 15.08
N TYR A 47 -16.71 -2.88 15.94
CA TYR A 47 -16.35 -2.17 17.16
C TYR A 47 -15.79 -0.77 16.84
N PHE A 48 -14.80 -0.66 15.95
CA PHE A 48 -14.24 0.63 15.54
C PHE A 48 -15.26 1.52 14.83
N LEU A 49 -16.19 0.93 14.10
CA LEU A 49 -17.26 1.66 13.42
C LEU A 49 -18.25 2.25 14.43
N ILE A 50 -18.68 1.48 15.43
CA ILE A 50 -19.63 1.93 16.46
C ILE A 50 -18.99 3.02 17.33
N GLU A 51 -17.81 2.75 17.90
CA GLU A 51 -17.14 3.72 18.78
C GLU A 51 -16.65 4.94 17.99
N GLY A 52 -16.16 4.75 16.77
CA GLY A 52 -15.71 5.85 15.93
C GLY A 52 -16.84 6.81 15.55
N ILE A 53 -17.99 6.32 15.11
CA ILE A 53 -19.17 7.16 14.79
C ILE A 53 -19.69 7.88 16.05
N ARG A 54 -19.68 7.21 17.17
CA ARG A 54 -20.16 7.78 18.45
C ARG A 54 -19.39 9.04 18.85
N TYR A 55 -18.08 9.05 18.62
CA TYR A 55 -17.21 10.17 19.00
C TYR A 55 -16.90 11.11 17.83
N LEU A 56 -17.28 10.77 16.61
CA LEU A 56 -17.05 11.62 15.45
C LEU A 56 -17.91 12.88 15.50
N ARG A 57 -17.25 14.02 15.60
CA ARG A 57 -17.89 15.34 15.47
C ARG A 57 -17.33 16.04 14.24
N PRO A 58 -18.16 16.68 13.39
CA PRO A 58 -17.67 17.37 12.18
C PRO A 58 -16.56 18.39 12.46
N ASN A 59 -16.61 19.02 13.61
CA ASN A 59 -15.59 19.98 14.06
C ASN A 59 -14.19 19.36 14.18
N LEU A 60 -14.06 18.07 14.50
CA LEU A 60 -12.78 17.36 14.59
C LEU A 60 -12.05 17.25 13.25
N LEU A 61 -12.79 17.26 12.13
CA LEU A 61 -12.24 17.17 10.78
C LEU A 61 -11.69 18.51 10.26
N ILE A 62 -12.13 19.63 10.83
CA ILE A 62 -11.83 20.99 10.32
C ILE A 62 -10.97 21.80 11.28
N THR A 63 -10.70 21.30 12.48
CA THR A 63 -9.87 22.00 13.48
C THR A 63 -8.51 21.32 13.59
N ASN A 64 -7.46 22.12 13.79
CA ASN A 64 -6.12 21.61 14.00
C ASN A 64 -5.96 21.08 15.43
N PRO A 65 -5.08 20.08 15.62
CA PRO A 65 -4.72 19.62 16.95
C PRO A 65 -4.08 20.76 17.76
N ALA A 66 -4.37 20.81 19.04
CA ALA A 66 -3.77 21.77 19.98
C ALA A 66 -3.36 21.04 21.25
N ALA A 67 -2.19 21.38 21.79
CA ALA A 67 -1.76 20.90 23.10
C ALA A 67 -2.58 21.63 24.19
N ALA A 68 -3.42 20.89 24.91
CA ALA A 68 -4.23 21.44 26.00
C ALA A 68 -4.46 20.40 27.09
N SER A 69 -4.66 20.84 28.29
CA SER A 69 -4.88 20.00 29.48
C SER A 69 -6.26 19.34 29.53
N SER A 70 -7.23 19.85 28.75
CA SER A 70 -8.59 19.28 28.69
C SER A 70 -8.92 18.79 27.27
N GLU A 71 -9.59 17.67 27.19
CA GLU A 71 -9.94 17.03 25.90
C GLU A 71 -10.79 17.95 25.00
N SER A 72 -11.63 18.78 25.58
CA SER A 72 -12.46 19.72 24.82
C SER A 72 -11.66 20.86 24.15
N GLN A 73 -10.46 21.17 24.63
CA GLN A 73 -9.60 22.24 24.11
C GLN A 73 -8.51 21.75 23.17
N THR A 74 -8.29 20.44 23.05
CA THR A 74 -7.20 19.88 22.25
C THR A 74 -7.47 19.87 20.73
N GLY A 75 -8.53 20.52 20.27
CA GLY A 75 -8.84 20.63 18.84
C GLY A 75 -9.20 19.29 18.18
N GLY A 76 -9.12 19.26 16.86
CA GLY A 76 -9.38 18.08 16.02
C GLY A 76 -8.10 17.43 15.50
N PHE A 77 -8.20 16.82 14.31
CA PHE A 77 -7.11 16.10 13.66
C PHE A 77 -6.97 16.44 12.16
N LEU A 78 -7.25 17.71 11.78
CA LEU A 78 -7.15 18.16 10.39
C LEU A 78 -5.74 17.96 9.82
N ASP A 79 -4.69 18.41 10.53
CA ASP A 79 -3.32 18.27 10.09
C ASP A 79 -2.89 16.80 9.91
N PRO A 80 -3.13 15.87 10.87
CA PRO A 80 -2.90 14.43 10.66
C PRO A 80 -3.67 13.83 9.49
N LEU A 81 -4.90 14.30 9.24
CA LEU A 81 -5.69 13.87 8.09
C LEU A 81 -5.04 14.28 6.77
N LEU A 82 -4.66 15.55 6.65
CA LEU A 82 -3.95 16.05 5.47
C LEU A 82 -2.58 15.38 5.32
N GLY A 83 -1.86 15.15 6.41
CA GLY A 83 -0.60 14.43 6.43
C GLY A 83 -0.71 13.01 5.87
N THR A 84 -1.79 12.29 6.22
CA THR A 84 -2.07 10.96 5.68
C THR A 84 -2.27 10.99 4.16
N LEU A 85 -3.03 11.95 3.64
CA LEU A 85 -3.26 12.11 2.21
C LEU A 85 -1.99 12.50 1.47
N ILE A 86 -1.21 13.43 2.01
CA ILE A 86 0.06 13.86 1.42
C ILE A 86 1.03 12.70 1.35
N ILE A 87 1.26 11.99 2.45
CA ILE A 87 2.19 10.86 2.51
C ILE A 87 1.77 9.73 1.58
N GLY A 88 0.49 9.35 1.61
CA GLY A 88 -0.03 8.29 0.74
C GLY A 88 0.16 8.62 -0.74
N THR A 89 -0.21 9.83 -1.15
CA THR A 89 -0.07 10.27 -2.55
C THR A 89 1.39 10.39 -2.98
N MET A 90 2.26 10.99 -2.16
CA MET A 90 3.69 11.14 -2.46
C MET A 90 4.40 9.79 -2.56
N SER A 91 4.17 8.90 -1.61
CA SER A 91 4.80 7.57 -1.61
C SER A 91 4.38 6.77 -2.83
N MET A 92 3.09 6.77 -3.18
CA MET A 92 2.60 6.04 -4.35
C MET A 92 3.00 6.70 -5.67
N ALA A 93 3.17 8.03 -5.72
CA ALA A 93 3.71 8.72 -6.89
C ALA A 93 5.15 8.28 -7.23
N ILE A 94 5.90 7.80 -6.24
CA ILE A 94 7.23 7.20 -6.42
C ILE A 94 7.11 5.68 -6.65
N ALA A 95 6.39 4.96 -5.77
CA ALA A 95 6.32 3.50 -5.78
C ALA A 95 5.69 2.92 -7.05
N VAL A 96 4.65 3.56 -7.59
CA VAL A 96 3.94 3.04 -8.77
C VAL A 96 4.81 3.07 -10.03
N PRO A 97 5.37 4.21 -10.46
CA PRO A 97 6.19 4.23 -11.69
C PRO A 97 7.45 3.38 -11.56
N VAL A 98 8.11 3.39 -10.40
CA VAL A 98 9.30 2.56 -10.15
C VAL A 98 8.95 1.09 -10.12
N GLY A 99 7.91 0.70 -9.39
CA GLY A 99 7.44 -0.68 -9.27
C GLY A 99 6.97 -1.27 -10.61
N VAL A 100 6.19 -0.50 -11.39
CA VAL A 100 5.79 -0.91 -12.74
C VAL A 100 7.00 -1.04 -13.65
N GLY A 101 7.98 -0.11 -13.57
CA GLY A 101 9.23 -0.18 -14.34
C GLY A 101 10.03 -1.45 -14.03
N ILE A 102 10.21 -1.77 -12.74
CA ILE A 102 10.89 -2.99 -12.29
C ILE A 102 10.13 -4.24 -12.77
N ALA A 103 8.81 -4.30 -12.61
CA ALA A 103 7.98 -5.43 -13.03
C ALA A 103 8.07 -5.68 -14.55
N VAL A 104 7.99 -4.61 -15.35
CA VAL A 104 8.17 -4.67 -16.80
C VAL A 104 9.56 -5.16 -17.15
N TRP A 105 10.60 -4.63 -16.53
CA TRP A 105 11.97 -5.05 -16.77
C TRP A 105 12.16 -6.52 -16.42
N LEU A 106 11.71 -6.99 -15.28
CA LEU A 106 11.79 -8.38 -14.84
C LEU A 106 11.02 -9.34 -15.76
N SER A 107 9.84 -8.93 -16.25
CA SER A 107 8.98 -9.80 -17.07
C SER A 107 9.42 -9.86 -18.52
N GLU A 108 9.82 -8.72 -19.10
CA GLU A 108 10.01 -8.63 -20.55
C GLU A 108 11.49 -8.52 -20.97
N PHE A 109 12.34 -7.89 -20.17
CA PHE A 109 13.71 -7.56 -20.58
C PHE A 109 14.80 -8.29 -19.78
N GLY A 110 14.57 -8.56 -18.50
CA GLY A 110 15.60 -9.04 -17.57
C GLY A 110 15.95 -10.52 -17.70
N ARG A 111 15.06 -11.36 -18.19
CA ARG A 111 15.31 -12.81 -18.31
C ARG A 111 16.11 -13.14 -19.57
N PRO A 112 17.11 -14.06 -19.49
CA PRO A 112 17.52 -14.95 -18.37
C PRO A 112 18.73 -14.44 -17.55
N THR A 113 18.92 -13.15 -17.35
CA THR A 113 20.12 -12.59 -16.73
C THR A 113 20.22 -12.86 -15.22
N GLY A 114 21.47 -12.99 -14.71
CA GLY A 114 21.72 -13.08 -13.26
C GLY A 114 21.24 -11.83 -12.49
N LEU A 115 21.32 -10.66 -13.11
CA LEU A 115 20.87 -9.40 -12.53
C LEU A 115 19.36 -9.40 -12.25
N ALA A 116 18.55 -10.00 -13.14
CA ALA A 116 17.11 -10.12 -12.91
C ALA A 116 16.80 -10.96 -11.67
N ARG A 117 17.58 -12.01 -11.43
CA ARG A 117 17.44 -12.88 -10.26
C ARG A 117 17.79 -12.14 -8.96
N VAL A 118 18.87 -11.35 -8.99
CA VAL A 118 19.25 -10.50 -7.83
C VAL A 118 18.18 -9.44 -7.55
N ALA A 119 17.66 -8.77 -8.58
CA ALA A 119 16.60 -7.76 -8.40
C ALA A 119 15.29 -8.38 -7.88
N GLU A 120 14.93 -9.58 -8.32
CA GLU A 120 13.77 -10.32 -7.82
C GLU A 120 13.94 -10.65 -6.33
N SER A 121 15.08 -11.22 -5.93
CA SER A 121 15.39 -11.48 -4.51
C SER A 121 15.45 -10.20 -3.67
N ALA A 122 15.93 -9.10 -4.21
CA ALA A 122 15.95 -7.81 -3.51
C ALA A 122 14.53 -7.30 -3.22
N VAL A 123 13.61 -7.37 -4.18
CA VAL A 123 12.20 -7.00 -3.98
C VAL A 123 11.53 -7.91 -2.95
N GLU A 124 11.81 -9.22 -2.99
CA GLU A 124 11.28 -10.18 -2.02
C GLU A 124 11.80 -9.91 -0.60
N MET A 125 13.09 -9.59 -0.44
CA MET A 125 13.66 -9.21 0.85
C MET A 125 13.02 -7.95 1.40
N MET A 126 12.81 -6.92 0.58
CA MET A 126 12.14 -5.67 1.00
C MET A 126 10.72 -5.92 1.52
N ALA A 127 9.99 -6.91 0.97
CA ALA A 127 8.66 -7.26 1.44
C ALA A 127 8.64 -7.85 2.86
N GLY A 128 9.76 -8.46 3.29
CA GLY A 128 9.89 -9.11 4.59
C GLY A 128 10.52 -8.22 5.69
N GLU A 129 10.98 -7.02 5.37
CA GLU A 129 11.66 -6.19 6.35
C GLU A 129 10.72 -5.57 7.39
N PRO A 130 11.09 -5.59 8.70
CA PRO A 130 10.35 -4.86 9.73
C PRO A 130 10.42 -3.35 9.49
N SER A 131 9.27 -2.67 9.44
CA SER A 131 9.20 -1.23 9.16
C SER A 131 9.98 -0.37 10.15
N VAL A 132 10.10 -0.80 11.41
CA VAL A 132 10.91 -0.11 12.45
C VAL A 132 12.39 -0.09 12.07
N VAL A 133 12.95 -1.21 11.58
CA VAL A 133 14.35 -1.30 11.16
C VAL A 133 14.59 -0.37 9.96
N LEU A 134 13.67 -0.43 8.98
CA LEU A 134 13.73 0.46 7.82
C LEU A 134 13.63 1.94 8.22
N ALA A 135 12.79 2.26 9.21
CA ALA A 135 12.64 3.62 9.72
C ALA A 135 13.91 4.15 10.40
N LEU A 136 14.57 3.33 11.23
CA LEU A 136 15.84 3.70 11.87
C LEU A 136 16.97 3.88 10.85
N PHE A 137 17.05 2.97 9.87
CA PHE A 137 17.99 3.12 8.76
C PHE A 137 17.71 4.41 7.97
N GLY A 138 16.45 4.66 7.64
CA GLY A 138 16.04 5.87 6.93
C GLY A 138 16.37 7.14 7.70
N LEU A 139 16.11 7.19 9.01
CA LEU A 139 16.45 8.33 9.84
C LEU A 139 17.96 8.61 9.78
N THR A 140 18.79 7.56 9.93
CA THR A 140 20.24 7.68 9.83
C THR A 140 20.69 8.17 8.46
N LEU A 141 20.06 7.68 7.38
CA LEU A 141 20.37 8.07 6.02
C LEU A 141 20.03 9.54 5.74
N PHE A 142 18.82 9.97 6.15
CA PHE A 142 18.35 11.33 5.87
C PHE A 142 18.97 12.41 6.78
N THR A 143 19.66 12.03 7.86
CA THR A 143 20.49 12.96 8.65
C THR A 143 21.84 13.29 7.98
N LEU A 144 22.22 12.57 6.91
CA LEU A 144 23.47 12.88 6.18
C LEU A 144 23.38 14.27 5.52
N PRO A 145 24.45 15.09 5.60
CA PRO A 145 24.48 16.44 5.01
C PRO A 145 24.15 16.46 3.51
N ALA A 146 24.51 15.40 2.78
CA ALA A 146 24.23 15.26 1.35
C ALA A 146 22.72 15.22 1.03
N LEU A 147 21.87 14.78 1.97
CA LEU A 147 20.42 14.70 1.85
C LEU A 147 19.70 15.83 2.62
N GLY A 148 20.44 16.78 3.17
CA GLY A 148 19.90 17.90 3.94
C GLY A 148 18.94 18.82 3.16
N PHE A 149 18.96 18.76 1.83
CA PHE A 149 18.00 19.46 0.99
C PHE A 149 16.56 18.88 1.05
N LEU A 150 16.40 17.67 1.56
CA LEU A 150 15.10 17.00 1.71
C LEU A 150 14.41 17.29 3.05
N SER A 151 15.15 17.75 4.05
CA SER A 151 14.61 18.07 5.37
C SER A 151 15.00 19.50 5.80
N GLN A 152 14.45 19.95 6.92
CA GLN A 152 14.89 21.21 7.52
C GLN A 152 16.20 21.03 8.27
N SER A 153 17.03 22.05 8.24
CA SER A 153 18.23 22.13 9.07
C SER A 153 18.05 23.23 10.11
N THR A 154 18.32 22.92 11.36
CA THR A 154 18.30 23.89 12.46
C THR A 154 19.72 24.04 12.99
N HIS A 155 20.23 25.27 13.01
CA HIS A 155 21.60 25.57 13.45
C HIS A 155 22.70 24.74 12.77
N GLY A 156 22.50 24.42 11.46
CA GLY A 156 23.46 23.64 10.67
C GLY A 156 23.39 22.12 10.88
N VAL A 157 22.49 21.64 11.72
CA VAL A 157 22.21 20.20 11.91
C VAL A 157 21.02 19.79 11.06
N VAL A 158 21.19 18.76 10.23
CA VAL A 158 20.12 18.17 9.41
C VAL A 158 19.32 17.23 10.30
N LEU A 159 18.04 17.50 10.48
CA LEU A 159 17.16 16.69 11.35
C LEU A 159 16.76 15.36 10.71
N GLY A 160 16.82 15.26 9.37
CA GLY A 160 16.44 14.06 8.62
C GLY A 160 14.94 13.76 8.59
N GLN A 161 14.14 14.51 9.35
CA GLN A 161 12.69 14.35 9.46
C GLN A 161 11.99 15.28 8.48
N SER A 162 11.14 14.73 7.61
CA SER A 162 10.33 15.49 6.66
C SER A 162 9.30 14.59 5.95
N PHE A 163 8.31 15.22 5.31
CA PHE A 163 7.40 14.50 4.41
C PHE A 163 8.15 13.83 3.25
N PHE A 164 9.19 14.47 2.69
CA PHE A 164 10.01 13.87 1.64
C PHE A 164 10.73 12.62 2.10
N ALA A 165 11.39 12.66 3.26
CA ALA A 165 12.11 11.51 3.81
C ALA A 165 11.14 10.36 4.12
N ALA A 166 10.04 10.66 4.81
CA ALA A 166 9.02 9.67 5.15
C ALA A 166 8.37 9.06 3.89
N ALA A 167 7.97 9.87 2.91
CA ALA A 167 7.37 9.39 1.67
C ALA A 167 8.35 8.57 0.83
N GLY A 168 9.62 8.98 0.75
CA GLY A 168 10.67 8.23 0.08
C GLY A 168 10.85 6.83 0.67
N LEU A 169 10.91 6.73 2.00
CA LEU A 169 11.05 5.45 2.68
C LEU A 169 9.79 4.59 2.59
N LEU A 170 8.61 5.19 2.77
CA LEU A 170 7.32 4.50 2.61
C LEU A 170 7.09 4.00 1.19
N SER A 171 7.66 4.68 0.18
CA SER A 171 7.60 4.20 -1.20
C SER A 171 8.27 2.83 -1.36
N LEU A 172 9.37 2.58 -0.62
CA LEU A 172 10.03 1.27 -0.62
C LEU A 172 9.16 0.18 0.01
N VAL A 173 8.34 0.52 1.02
CA VAL A 173 7.40 -0.42 1.66
C VAL A 173 6.24 -0.80 0.73
N GLY A 174 5.76 0.15 -0.06
CA GLY A 174 4.69 -0.09 -1.03
C GLY A 174 5.15 -0.77 -2.32
N LEU A 175 6.42 -0.58 -2.69
CA LEU A 175 6.99 -1.00 -3.96
C LEU A 175 6.88 -2.51 -4.23
N PRO A 176 7.16 -3.44 -3.31
CA PRO A 176 7.05 -4.88 -3.55
C PRO A 176 5.65 -5.32 -3.98
N LEU A 177 4.61 -4.72 -3.40
CA LEU A 177 3.21 -5.04 -3.72
C LEU A 177 2.85 -4.59 -5.14
N VAL A 178 3.34 -3.42 -5.56
CA VAL A 178 3.16 -2.91 -6.93
C VAL A 178 3.91 -3.80 -7.93
N VAL A 179 5.16 -4.20 -7.60
CA VAL A 179 5.98 -5.07 -8.46
C VAL A 179 5.32 -6.43 -8.63
N ALA A 180 4.95 -7.09 -7.53
CA ALA A 180 4.36 -8.43 -7.54
C ALA A 180 3.07 -8.47 -8.37
N SER A 181 2.12 -7.59 -8.05
CA SER A 181 0.82 -7.55 -8.74
C SER A 181 0.96 -7.18 -10.23
N THR A 182 1.83 -6.21 -10.56
CA THR A 182 2.09 -5.85 -11.96
C THR A 182 2.71 -7.00 -12.73
N ARG A 183 3.67 -7.71 -12.11
CA ARG A 183 4.34 -8.88 -12.73
C ARG A 183 3.36 -10.02 -12.98
N GLU A 184 2.51 -10.34 -12.01
CA GLU A 184 1.44 -11.33 -12.18
C GLU A 184 0.51 -10.95 -13.34
N GLY A 185 0.10 -9.70 -13.44
CA GLY A 185 -0.71 -9.21 -14.54
C GLY A 185 -0.04 -9.32 -15.90
N LEU A 186 1.26 -9.03 -16.00
CA LEU A 186 2.03 -9.18 -17.23
C LEU A 186 2.22 -10.67 -17.62
N GLN A 187 2.41 -11.55 -16.64
CA GLN A 187 2.56 -12.99 -16.86
C GLN A 187 1.25 -13.69 -17.25
N ALA A 188 0.12 -13.17 -16.77
CA ALA A 188 -1.20 -13.67 -17.12
C ALA A 188 -1.59 -13.42 -18.59
N ILE A 189 -0.88 -12.52 -19.31
CA ILE A 189 -1.13 -12.26 -20.73
C ILE A 189 -0.57 -13.43 -21.57
N PRO A 190 -1.39 -14.12 -22.40
CA PRO A 190 -0.95 -15.25 -23.20
C PRO A 190 0.15 -14.90 -24.21
N SER A 191 1.06 -15.84 -24.51
CA SER A 191 2.20 -15.64 -25.42
C SER A 191 1.79 -15.22 -26.83
N HIS A 192 0.67 -15.77 -27.32
CA HIS A 192 0.17 -15.47 -28.68
C HIS A 192 -0.15 -13.97 -28.88
N VAL A 193 -0.49 -13.22 -27.82
CA VAL A 193 -0.70 -11.76 -27.90
C VAL A 193 0.63 -11.05 -28.22
N ARG A 194 1.72 -11.50 -27.62
CA ARG A 194 3.08 -10.99 -27.91
C ARG A 194 3.50 -11.33 -29.33
N GLU A 195 3.32 -12.59 -29.72
CA GLU A 195 3.66 -13.11 -31.05
C GLU A 195 2.88 -12.36 -32.16
N ALA A 196 1.57 -12.16 -31.97
CA ALA A 196 0.75 -11.40 -32.90
C ALA A 196 1.24 -9.95 -33.04
N SER A 197 1.64 -9.31 -31.93
CA SER A 197 2.20 -7.95 -31.95
C SER A 197 3.52 -7.88 -32.73
N TYR A 198 4.38 -8.88 -32.59
CA TYR A 198 5.63 -8.97 -33.34
C TYR A 198 5.40 -9.28 -34.83
N ALA A 199 4.42 -10.12 -35.15
CA ALA A 199 4.05 -10.45 -36.53
C ALA A 199 3.61 -9.24 -37.37
N VAL A 200 3.00 -8.23 -36.71
CA VAL A 200 2.66 -6.94 -37.37
C VAL A 200 3.82 -5.93 -37.33
N GLY A 201 5.04 -6.38 -37.04
CA GLY A 201 6.26 -5.55 -37.08
C GLY A 201 6.50 -4.63 -35.90
N LYS A 202 5.78 -4.78 -34.76
CA LYS A 202 6.03 -3.96 -33.57
C LYS A 202 7.31 -4.38 -32.84
N THR A 203 8.08 -3.40 -32.41
CA THR A 203 9.24 -3.63 -31.55
C THR A 203 8.81 -4.06 -30.15
N LYS A 204 9.73 -4.67 -29.38
CA LYS A 204 9.49 -5.11 -28.00
C LYS A 204 8.99 -3.97 -27.09
N ILE A 205 9.60 -2.79 -27.20
CA ILE A 205 9.19 -1.60 -26.44
C ILE A 205 7.79 -1.13 -26.84
N ALA A 206 7.49 -1.12 -28.15
CA ALA A 206 6.17 -0.74 -28.65
C ALA A 206 5.08 -1.74 -28.21
N THR A 207 5.38 -3.04 -28.22
CA THR A 207 4.49 -4.09 -27.70
C THR A 207 4.24 -3.90 -26.21
N THR A 208 5.29 -3.72 -25.41
CA THR A 208 5.14 -3.47 -23.97
C THR A 208 4.28 -2.25 -23.68
N ARG A 209 4.57 -1.12 -24.31
CA ARG A 209 3.87 0.15 -24.02
C ARG A 209 2.43 0.18 -24.55
N ARG A 210 2.17 -0.38 -25.74
CA ARG A 210 0.87 -0.24 -26.43
C ARG A 210 -0.05 -1.43 -26.27
N VAL A 211 0.48 -2.60 -25.86
CA VAL A 211 -0.31 -3.83 -25.72
C VAL A 211 -0.26 -4.35 -24.30
N LEU A 212 0.94 -4.65 -23.75
CA LEU A 212 1.06 -5.36 -22.48
C LEU A 212 0.68 -4.46 -21.27
N LEU A 213 1.26 -3.26 -21.15
CA LEU A 213 0.94 -2.35 -20.05
C LEU A 213 -0.55 -1.98 -19.99
N PRO A 214 -1.19 -1.64 -21.11
CA PRO A 214 -2.63 -1.44 -21.11
C PRO A 214 -3.44 -2.68 -20.73
N ALA A 215 -3.02 -3.87 -21.12
CA ALA A 215 -3.69 -5.10 -20.74
C ALA A 215 -3.50 -5.45 -19.25
N ALA A 216 -2.33 -5.13 -18.68
CA ALA A 216 -2.01 -5.35 -17.27
C ALA A 216 -2.54 -4.26 -16.31
N ARG A 217 -3.20 -3.21 -16.79
CA ARG A 217 -3.72 -2.11 -15.95
C ARG A 217 -4.53 -2.56 -14.74
N PRO A 218 -5.45 -3.53 -14.83
CA PRO A 218 -6.20 -3.98 -13.64
C PRO A 218 -5.26 -4.46 -12.53
N SER A 219 -4.23 -5.21 -12.88
CA SER A 219 -3.24 -5.72 -11.91
C SER A 219 -2.35 -4.61 -11.36
N ILE A 220 -1.97 -3.62 -12.17
CA ILE A 220 -1.25 -2.42 -11.70
C ILE A 220 -2.09 -1.66 -10.67
N LEU A 221 -3.39 -1.49 -10.93
CA LEU A 221 -4.30 -0.83 -10.00
C LEU A 221 -4.46 -1.63 -8.70
N THR A 222 -4.60 -2.96 -8.79
CA THR A 222 -4.63 -3.82 -7.60
C THR A 222 -3.35 -3.67 -6.77
N GLY A 223 -2.17 -3.68 -7.40
CA GLY A 223 -0.90 -3.45 -6.72
C GLY A 223 -0.82 -2.06 -6.09
N THR A 224 -1.36 -1.04 -6.76
CA THR A 224 -1.45 0.32 -6.24
C THR A 224 -2.34 0.40 -5.00
N MET A 225 -3.51 -0.25 -5.00
CA MET A 225 -4.42 -0.32 -3.86
C MET A 225 -3.77 -1.01 -2.64
N LEU A 226 -3.16 -2.17 -2.87
CA LEU A 226 -2.49 -2.93 -1.81
C LEU A 226 -1.30 -2.14 -1.24
N GLY A 227 -0.49 -1.53 -2.11
CA GLY A 227 0.63 -0.67 -1.71
C GLY A 227 0.18 0.56 -0.93
N LEU A 228 -0.87 1.24 -1.37
CA LEU A 228 -1.43 2.40 -0.70
C LEU A 228 -1.95 2.05 0.71
N GLY A 229 -2.69 0.95 0.82
CA GLY A 229 -3.16 0.46 2.13
C GLY A 229 -2.00 0.18 3.07
N ARG A 230 -0.92 -0.47 2.59
CA ARG A 230 0.29 -0.76 3.37
C ARG A 230 1.02 0.51 3.81
N VAL A 231 1.17 1.49 2.92
CA VAL A 231 1.83 2.77 3.19
C VAL A 231 1.06 3.58 4.24
N ILE A 232 -0.26 3.72 4.08
CA ILE A 232 -1.09 4.54 4.99
C ILE A 232 -1.17 3.91 6.38
N SER A 233 -1.09 2.59 6.50
CA SER A 233 -1.17 1.89 7.79
C SER A 233 0.17 1.81 8.54
N ASP A 234 1.29 2.25 7.95
CA ASP A 234 2.59 2.19 8.61
C ASP A 234 2.72 3.30 9.65
N THR A 235 2.94 2.91 10.91
CA THR A 235 3.09 3.83 12.03
C THR A 235 4.55 4.10 12.35
N ALA A 236 5.43 3.10 12.21
CA ALA A 236 6.82 3.21 12.65
C ALA A 236 7.63 4.23 11.84
N ILE A 237 7.50 4.19 10.51
CA ILE A 237 8.17 5.12 9.62
C ILE A 237 7.66 6.54 9.84
N VAL A 238 6.35 6.69 9.99
CA VAL A 238 5.73 7.99 10.25
C VAL A 238 6.24 8.60 11.56
N LEU A 239 6.20 7.87 12.67
CA LEU A 239 6.66 8.38 13.96
C LEU A 239 8.12 8.82 13.96
N LEU A 240 8.99 8.07 13.27
CA LEU A 240 10.44 8.35 13.29
C LEU A 240 10.84 9.42 12.25
N LEU A 241 10.27 9.39 11.05
CA LEU A 241 10.70 10.26 9.95
C LEU A 241 9.82 11.49 9.73
N LEU A 242 8.58 11.49 10.24
CA LEU A 242 7.72 12.66 10.17
C LEU A 242 7.79 13.52 11.44
N GLY A 243 8.27 12.95 12.55
CA GLY A 243 8.58 13.65 13.80
C GLY A 243 7.41 13.78 14.77
N GLY A 244 6.22 13.27 14.46
CA GLY A 244 5.07 13.21 15.38
C GLY A 244 4.63 14.57 15.93
N THR A 245 4.79 15.64 15.17
CA THR A 245 4.40 16.99 15.60
C THR A 245 2.92 17.22 15.36
N LEU A 246 2.19 17.70 16.36
CA LEU A 246 0.73 17.89 16.32
C LEU A 246 0.27 18.79 15.16
N THR A 247 1.10 19.75 14.75
CA THR A 247 0.81 20.68 13.66
C THR A 247 1.95 20.69 12.66
N PHE A 248 1.65 21.05 11.41
CA PHE A 248 2.67 21.17 10.37
C PHE A 248 3.69 22.27 10.73
N GLN A 249 4.97 21.88 10.78
CA GLN A 249 6.06 22.81 11.05
C GLN A 249 6.92 22.96 9.79
N GLY A 250 7.23 24.19 9.42
CA GLY A 250 8.19 24.46 8.36
C GLY A 250 7.76 25.37 7.21
N ALA A 251 6.62 26.00 7.29
CA ALA A 251 6.02 26.77 6.18
C ALA A 251 6.60 28.17 5.91
N ASN A 252 7.80 28.53 6.42
CA ASN A 252 8.22 29.94 6.49
C ASN A 252 8.78 30.56 5.22
N SER A 253 9.07 29.82 4.12
CA SER A 253 9.69 30.43 2.94
C SER A 253 9.04 30.14 1.58
N THR A 254 8.43 28.97 1.43
CA THR A 254 7.63 28.61 0.25
C THR A 254 6.51 27.69 0.70
N PRO A 255 5.24 28.03 0.46
CA PRO A 255 4.14 27.34 1.17
C PRO A 255 4.14 25.82 0.92
N LEU A 256 4.36 25.35 -0.28
CA LEU A 256 4.33 23.93 -0.60
C LEU A 256 5.65 23.19 -0.27
N LEU A 257 6.78 23.71 -0.73
CA LEU A 257 8.09 23.09 -0.49
C LEU A 257 8.49 23.16 0.99
N GLY A 258 8.15 24.25 1.68
CA GLY A 258 8.35 24.38 3.12
C GLY A 258 7.56 23.34 3.91
N LEU A 259 6.31 23.09 3.53
CA LEU A 259 5.47 22.04 4.12
C LEU A 259 6.08 20.65 3.91
N LEU A 260 6.50 20.32 2.69
CA LEU A 260 7.03 19.02 2.34
C LEU A 260 8.42 18.73 2.95
N ARG A 261 9.19 19.76 3.24
CA ARG A 261 10.45 19.66 4.02
C ARG A 261 10.22 19.71 5.52
N GLY A 262 9.03 20.05 5.94
CA GLY A 262 8.63 20.16 7.34
C GLY A 262 8.31 18.81 7.97
N THR A 263 8.05 18.87 9.26
CA THR A 263 7.54 17.77 10.08
C THR A 263 6.03 17.87 10.24
N GLY A 264 5.39 16.79 10.64
CA GLY A 264 3.95 16.73 10.87
C GLY A 264 3.56 15.41 11.51
N ASP A 265 2.32 15.02 11.33
CA ASP A 265 1.81 13.73 11.76
C ASP A 265 0.82 13.17 10.73
N THR A 266 0.46 11.92 10.91
CA THR A 266 -0.61 11.25 10.16
C THR A 266 -1.68 10.76 11.13
N LEU A 267 -2.83 10.31 10.59
CA LEU A 267 -3.87 9.72 11.42
C LEU A 267 -3.38 8.49 12.20
N THR A 268 -2.44 7.70 11.63
CA THR A 268 -1.85 6.55 12.34
C THR A 268 -1.00 6.99 13.52
N GLY A 269 -0.17 8.03 13.37
CA GLY A 269 0.59 8.62 14.47
C GLY A 269 -0.33 9.24 15.52
N TYR A 270 -1.32 10.01 15.09
CA TYR A 270 -2.32 10.60 15.97
C TYR A 270 -3.09 9.57 16.81
N ILE A 271 -3.52 8.46 16.18
CA ILE A 271 -4.17 7.34 16.88
C ILE A 271 -3.22 6.72 17.91
N TYR A 272 -1.97 6.50 17.55
CA TYR A 272 -0.98 5.91 18.44
C TYR A 272 -0.75 6.77 19.69
N TYR A 273 -0.59 8.09 19.54
CA TYR A 273 -0.39 9.01 20.67
C TYR A 273 -1.63 9.16 21.57
N ASN A 274 -2.83 9.13 20.98
CA ASN A 274 -4.07 9.34 21.70
C ASN A 274 -4.79 8.03 22.11
N ALA A 275 -4.21 6.86 21.83
CA ALA A 275 -4.71 5.58 22.31
C ALA A 275 -4.79 5.55 23.85
N PRO A 276 -5.61 4.66 24.47
CA PRO A 276 -5.74 4.57 25.93
C PRO A 276 -4.42 4.35 26.67
N THR A 277 -3.41 3.82 26.00
CA THR A 277 -2.05 3.59 26.50
C THR A 277 -1.05 4.62 25.99
N GLY A 278 -1.49 5.60 25.20
CA GLY A 278 -0.63 6.63 24.62
C GLY A 278 -0.52 7.85 25.55
N ASP A 279 0.51 8.66 25.33
CA ASP A 279 0.81 9.84 26.15
C ASP A 279 -0.29 10.91 26.10
N GLY A 280 -1.02 11.00 24.96
CA GLY A 280 -2.12 11.96 24.78
C GLY A 280 -3.39 11.61 25.53
N ASN A 281 -3.58 10.35 25.88
CA ASN A 281 -4.72 9.80 26.64
C ASN A 281 -6.09 10.38 26.27
N GLN A 282 -6.40 10.41 24.96
CA GLN A 282 -7.69 10.89 24.43
C GLN A 282 -8.38 9.82 23.58
N PRO A 283 -8.81 8.70 24.17
CA PRO A 283 -9.29 7.53 23.44
C PRO A 283 -10.50 7.85 22.56
N ALA A 284 -11.38 8.75 22.96
CA ALA A 284 -12.53 9.15 22.16
C ALA A 284 -12.12 9.72 20.78
N LYS A 285 -11.09 10.58 20.76
CA LYS A 285 -10.56 11.14 19.51
C LYS A 285 -9.78 10.12 18.72
N ALA A 286 -9.03 9.22 19.37
CA ALA A 286 -8.34 8.12 18.71
C ALA A 286 -9.33 7.20 17.97
N TYR A 287 -10.48 6.84 18.58
CA TYR A 287 -11.51 6.06 17.91
C TYR A 287 -12.14 6.82 16.72
N ALA A 288 -12.42 8.11 16.88
CA ALA A 288 -12.91 8.93 15.77
C ALA A 288 -11.90 9.02 14.62
N ALA A 289 -10.61 9.22 14.92
CA ALA A 289 -9.55 9.25 13.93
C ALA A 289 -9.36 7.88 13.24
N ALA A 290 -9.45 6.77 13.99
CA ALA A 290 -9.37 5.42 13.42
C ALA A 290 -10.53 5.13 12.45
N PHE A 291 -11.74 5.56 12.78
CA PHE A 291 -12.89 5.46 11.89
C PHE A 291 -12.66 6.28 10.60
N VAL A 292 -12.20 7.52 10.72
CA VAL A 292 -11.90 8.38 9.56
C VAL A 292 -10.81 7.77 8.70
N LEU A 293 -9.75 7.23 9.31
CA LEU A 293 -8.68 6.52 8.59
C LEU A 293 -9.23 5.34 7.79
N MET A 294 -10.09 4.52 8.40
CA MET A 294 -10.74 3.40 7.73
C MET A 294 -11.57 3.88 6.53
N VAL A 295 -12.35 4.93 6.69
CA VAL A 295 -13.15 5.52 5.60
C VAL A 295 -12.26 6.06 4.48
N ILE A 296 -11.16 6.75 4.82
CA ILE A 296 -10.21 7.26 3.82
C ILE A 296 -9.60 6.12 3.01
N VAL A 297 -9.14 5.07 3.67
CA VAL A 297 -8.55 3.89 2.98
C VAL A 297 -9.58 3.25 2.05
N LEU A 298 -10.83 3.09 2.50
CA LEU A 298 -11.90 2.55 1.65
C LEU A 298 -12.21 3.47 0.46
N LEU A 299 -12.28 4.78 0.67
CA LEU A 299 -12.54 5.75 -0.40
C LEU A 299 -11.39 5.80 -1.41
N LEU A 300 -10.14 5.78 -0.95
CA LEU A 300 -8.98 5.76 -1.83
C LEU A 300 -8.93 4.46 -2.67
N ASN A 301 -9.19 3.32 -2.05
CA ASN A 301 -9.29 2.05 -2.76
C ASN A 301 -10.44 2.06 -3.78
N ALA A 302 -11.61 2.56 -3.39
CA ALA A 302 -12.74 2.70 -4.31
C ALA A 302 -12.43 3.67 -5.47
N ALA A 303 -11.71 4.77 -5.20
CA ALA A 303 -11.30 5.71 -6.24
C ALA A 303 -10.35 5.06 -7.27
N VAL A 304 -9.36 4.30 -6.80
CA VAL A 304 -8.44 3.56 -7.69
C VAL A 304 -9.21 2.53 -8.53
N ASP A 305 -10.14 1.77 -7.92
CA ASP A 305 -10.98 0.79 -8.62
C ASP A 305 -11.89 1.45 -9.67
N LEU A 306 -12.52 2.58 -9.34
CA LEU A 306 -13.37 3.33 -10.28
C LEU A 306 -12.58 3.86 -11.49
N ILE A 307 -11.35 4.35 -11.27
CA ILE A 307 -10.45 4.78 -12.37
C ILE A 307 -10.17 3.59 -13.29
N GLY A 308 -9.90 2.41 -12.70
CA GLY A 308 -9.64 1.19 -13.47
C GLY A 308 -10.82 0.70 -14.30
N ARG A 309 -12.03 0.75 -13.74
CA ARG A 309 -13.24 0.28 -14.40
C ARG A 309 -13.67 1.19 -15.56
N ARG A 310 -13.49 2.51 -15.47
CA ARG A 310 -13.81 3.46 -16.55
C ARG A 310 -12.98 3.17 -17.80
N ASP A 311 -11.70 2.93 -17.64
CA ASP A 311 -10.78 2.66 -18.75
C ASP A 311 -11.05 1.31 -19.47
N SER A 312 -11.60 0.31 -18.77
CA SER A 312 -11.98 -0.96 -19.39
C SER A 312 -13.27 -0.88 -20.21
N ARG A 313 -14.23 -0.03 -19.82
CA ARG A 313 -15.49 0.17 -20.57
C ARG A 313 -15.29 0.91 -21.89
N ASP A 314 -14.39 1.91 -21.92
CA ASP A 314 -14.13 2.69 -23.13
C ASP A 314 -13.40 1.88 -24.23
N ARG A 315 -12.90 0.68 -23.92
CA ARG A 315 -12.24 -0.23 -24.88
C ARG A 315 -13.15 -1.25 -25.51
N VAL A 316 -14.27 -1.58 -24.88
CA VAL A 316 -15.26 -2.53 -25.44
C VAL A 316 -16.14 -1.84 -26.50
N VAL A 317 -16.15 -0.50 -26.50
CA VAL A 317 -16.97 0.34 -27.41
C VAL A 317 -16.16 0.87 -28.61
N ARG A 318 -14.85 0.63 -28.67
CA ARG A 318 -13.98 0.93 -29.82
C ARG A 318 -13.42 -0.35 -30.44
#